data_2a2ab45b42a7950bc9fd8c03613b69da
#
_entry.id   2a2ab45b42a7950bc9fd8c03613b69da
#
_cell.length_a   1.000
_cell.length_b   1.000
_cell.length_c   1.000
_cell.angle_alpha   90.00
_cell.angle_beta   90.00
_cell.angle_gamma   90.00
#
_symmetry.space_group_name_H-M   'P 1'
#
loop_
_entity.id
_entity.type
_entity.pdbx_description
1 polymer ?
#
loop_
_entity_poly.entity_id
_entity_poly.type
_entity_poly.pdbx_seq_one_letter_code
_entity_poly.pdbx_strand_id
1 'polypeptide(L)'
;MQTTERWAGPVSAGVLSALPGLVLMAAGYFHPESLNEMTAHRWWTLHVPGMLVFPLVGLALAWLFKGRRDPVAVLAVLASFVYAIFYNALDILSGIGAGWVTSRLPSGASPSRARSWNCT
;
A
#
# COMPACT_ATOMS: atom_id res chain seq x y z
N MET A 1 -43.08 -2.81 8.21
CA MET A 1 -41.93 -3.32 8.97
C MET A 1 -40.72 -2.54 8.51
N GLN A 2 -40.46 -1.35 9.13
CA GLN A 2 -39.28 -0.52 8.81
C GLN A 2 -38.12 -1.08 9.59
N THR A 3 -37.23 -1.80 8.91
CA THR A 3 -35.91 -2.13 9.46
C THR A 3 -35.14 -0.84 9.57
N THR A 4 -34.99 -0.35 10.80
CA THR A 4 -34.10 0.76 11.13
C THR A 4 -32.66 0.32 10.86
N GLU A 5 -32.21 0.46 9.63
CA GLU A 5 -30.78 0.47 9.33
C GLU A 5 -30.17 1.74 9.95
N ARG A 6 -29.89 1.69 11.24
CA ARG A 6 -29.01 2.62 11.91
C ARG A 6 -27.57 2.33 11.45
N TRP A 7 -27.29 2.68 10.22
CA TRP A 7 -25.89 2.75 9.77
C TRP A 7 -25.21 3.85 10.58
N ALA A 8 -24.04 3.51 11.05
CA ALA A 8 -23.16 4.24 11.91
C ALA A 8 -23.28 5.78 11.77
N GLY A 9 -23.38 6.48 12.88
CA GLY A 9 -23.38 7.94 12.88
C GLY A 9 -22.13 8.53 12.21
N PRO A 10 -22.10 9.83 11.90
CA PRO A 10 -21.01 10.45 11.13
C PRO A 10 -19.63 10.22 11.76
N VAL A 11 -19.55 10.05 13.07
CA VAL A 11 -18.30 9.74 13.79
C VAL A 11 -17.78 8.35 13.45
N SER A 12 -18.64 7.33 13.44
CA SER A 12 -18.24 5.95 13.11
C SER A 12 -17.88 5.79 11.64
N ALA A 13 -18.54 6.51 10.73
CA ALA A 13 -18.14 6.54 9.32
C ALA A 13 -16.75 7.17 9.17
N GLY A 14 -16.44 8.24 9.87
CA GLY A 14 -15.11 8.87 9.88
C GLY A 14 -14.03 7.93 10.42
N VAL A 15 -14.29 7.28 11.54
CA VAL A 15 -13.34 6.32 12.15
C VAL A 15 -13.07 5.14 11.20
N LEU A 16 -14.10 4.53 10.62
CA LEU A 16 -13.94 3.43 9.68
C LEU A 16 -13.17 3.83 8.43
N SER A 17 -13.38 5.05 7.94
CA SER A 17 -12.65 5.57 6.77
C SER A 17 -11.17 5.87 7.08
N ALA A 18 -10.83 6.23 8.32
CA ALA A 18 -9.46 6.48 8.73
C ALA A 18 -8.66 5.20 9.03
N LEU A 19 -9.34 4.10 9.34
CA LEU A 19 -8.70 2.86 9.80
C LEU A 19 -7.62 2.31 8.83
N PRO A 20 -7.85 2.21 7.50
CA PRO A 20 -6.82 1.73 6.59
C PRO A 20 -5.57 2.63 6.59
N GLY A 21 -5.74 3.94 6.67
CA GLY A 21 -4.63 4.89 6.77
C GLY A 21 -3.81 4.72 8.06
N LEU A 22 -4.48 4.49 9.19
CA LEU A 22 -3.82 4.23 10.47
C LEU A 22 -3.03 2.92 10.43
N VAL A 23 -3.55 1.88 9.79
CA VAL A 23 -2.84 0.61 9.58
C VAL A 23 -1.58 0.81 8.74
N LEU A 24 -1.66 1.59 7.65
CA LEU A 24 -0.48 1.90 6.83
C LEU A 24 0.55 2.74 7.58
N MET A 25 0.12 3.68 8.41
CA MET A 25 1.00 4.48 9.26
C MET A 25 1.75 3.58 10.26
N ALA A 26 1.04 2.65 10.91
CA ALA A 26 1.66 1.68 11.82
C ALA A 26 2.64 0.75 11.08
N ALA A 27 2.27 0.25 9.89
CA ALA A 27 3.15 -0.56 9.06
C ALA A 27 4.42 0.21 8.64
N GLY A 28 4.29 1.50 8.32
CA GLY A 28 5.40 2.39 7.99
C GLY A 28 6.42 2.54 9.12
N TYR A 29 5.97 2.52 10.36
CA TYR A 29 6.87 2.56 11.53
C TYR A 29 7.79 1.33 11.61
N PHE A 30 7.30 0.17 11.19
CA PHE A 30 8.07 -1.08 11.16
C PHE A 30 8.81 -1.31 9.86
N HIS A 31 8.67 -0.41 8.88
CA HIS A 31 9.28 -0.57 7.58
C HIS A 31 10.79 -0.37 7.64
N PRO A 32 11.61 -1.26 7.05
CA PRO A 32 13.05 -1.05 6.98
C PRO A 32 13.39 0.21 6.17
N GLU A 33 14.44 0.92 6.56
CA GLU A 33 14.87 2.15 5.87
C GLU A 33 15.43 1.88 4.46
N SER A 34 15.98 0.69 4.24
CA SER A 34 16.57 0.32 2.95
C SER A 34 16.35 -1.17 2.65
N LEU A 35 16.26 -1.49 1.36
CA LEU A 35 16.22 -2.85 0.86
C LEU A 35 17.64 -3.37 0.66
N ASN A 36 18.02 -4.40 1.41
CA ASN A 36 19.26 -5.14 1.29
C ASN A 36 19.06 -6.62 1.64
N GLU A 37 20.08 -7.46 1.54
CA GLU A 37 19.98 -8.90 1.79
C GLU A 37 19.41 -9.23 3.19
N MET A 38 19.78 -8.45 4.23
CA MET A 38 19.32 -8.68 5.61
C MET A 38 17.87 -8.22 5.84
N THR A 39 17.43 -7.19 5.15
CA THR A 39 16.10 -6.60 5.31
C THR A 39 15.09 -7.12 4.30
N ALA A 40 15.54 -7.80 3.23
CA ALA A 40 14.71 -8.21 2.11
C ALA A 40 13.53 -9.08 2.51
N HIS A 41 13.70 -10.02 3.42
CA HIS A 41 12.60 -10.87 3.91
C HIS A 41 11.54 -10.04 4.64
N ARG A 42 11.96 -9.16 5.55
CA ARG A 42 11.04 -8.26 6.27
C ARG A 42 10.39 -7.26 5.32
N TRP A 43 11.14 -6.79 4.31
CA TRP A 43 10.66 -5.87 3.29
C TRP A 43 9.44 -6.43 2.58
N TRP A 44 9.57 -7.57 1.88
CA TRP A 44 8.44 -8.09 1.10
C TRP A 44 7.30 -8.62 1.98
N THR A 45 7.57 -9.18 3.16
CA THR A 45 6.50 -9.67 4.07
C THR A 45 5.64 -8.55 4.62
N LEU A 46 6.18 -7.34 4.83
CA LEU A 46 5.39 -6.17 5.23
C LEU A 46 4.49 -5.65 4.09
N HIS A 47 4.89 -5.84 2.83
CA HIS A 47 4.10 -5.39 1.68
C HIS A 47 2.96 -6.36 1.30
N VAL A 48 3.04 -7.65 1.67
CA VAL A 48 1.96 -8.60 1.38
C VAL A 48 0.59 -8.13 1.92
N PRO A 49 0.43 -7.73 3.20
CA PRO A 49 -0.83 -7.15 3.67
C PRO A 49 -1.17 -5.80 3.02
N GLY A 50 -0.18 -5.06 2.52
CA GLY A 50 -0.38 -3.81 1.77
C GLY A 50 -1.30 -3.98 0.57
N MET A 51 -1.19 -5.11 -0.14
CA MET A 51 -2.08 -5.44 -1.27
C MET A 51 -3.57 -5.37 -0.92
N LEU A 52 -3.94 -5.62 0.33
CA LEU A 52 -5.33 -5.51 0.80
C LEU A 52 -5.62 -4.12 1.35
N VAL A 53 -4.66 -3.51 2.03
CA VAL A 53 -4.86 -2.23 2.74
C VAL A 53 -4.93 -1.06 1.77
N PHE A 54 -4.10 -1.00 0.72
CA PHE A 54 -4.14 0.09 -0.26
C PHE A 54 -5.49 0.20 -1.00
N PRO A 55 -6.09 -0.88 -1.53
CA PRO A 55 -7.45 -0.82 -2.06
C PRO A 55 -8.50 -0.36 -1.05
N LEU A 56 -8.37 -0.75 0.23
CA LEU A 56 -9.28 -0.31 1.29
C LEU A 56 -9.19 1.20 1.55
N VAL A 57 -8.02 1.83 1.43
CA VAL A 57 -7.89 3.29 1.47
C VAL A 57 -8.70 3.93 0.34
N GLY A 58 -8.55 3.43 -0.89
CA GLY A 58 -9.32 3.91 -2.04
C GLY A 58 -10.83 3.74 -1.85
N LEU A 59 -11.27 2.60 -1.34
CA LEU A 59 -12.67 2.32 -1.03
C LEU A 59 -13.20 3.24 0.09
N ALA A 60 -12.42 3.48 1.13
CA ALA A 60 -12.78 4.39 2.22
C ALA A 60 -12.99 5.82 1.71
N LEU A 61 -12.10 6.30 0.84
CA LEU A 61 -12.24 7.60 0.20
C LEU A 61 -13.49 7.66 -0.69
N ALA A 62 -13.73 6.64 -1.52
CA ALA A 62 -14.93 6.56 -2.35
C ALA A 62 -16.21 6.50 -1.52
N TRP A 63 -16.18 5.83 -0.38
CA TRP A 63 -17.29 5.75 0.56
C TRP A 63 -17.70 7.11 1.12
N LEU A 64 -16.77 8.00 1.41
CA LEU A 64 -17.04 9.35 1.92
C LEU A 64 -17.87 10.20 0.94
N PHE A 65 -17.78 9.90 -0.36
CA PHE A 65 -18.52 10.59 -1.42
C PHE A 65 -19.76 9.82 -1.89
N LYS A 66 -20.11 8.71 -1.21
CA LYS A 66 -21.27 7.88 -1.58
C LYS A 66 -22.55 8.69 -1.60
N GLY A 67 -23.28 8.62 -2.72
CA GLY A 67 -24.56 9.32 -2.91
C GLY A 67 -24.43 10.75 -3.43
N ARG A 68 -23.24 11.33 -3.46
CA ARG A 68 -22.98 12.62 -4.10
C ARG A 68 -22.76 12.44 -5.60
N ARG A 69 -23.29 13.38 -6.40
CA ARG A 69 -23.19 13.36 -7.87
C ARG A 69 -22.63 14.66 -8.44
N ASP A 70 -22.15 15.54 -7.58
CA ASP A 70 -21.50 16.77 -8.02
C ASP A 70 -20.13 16.43 -8.67
N PRO A 71 -19.60 17.28 -9.57
CA PRO A 71 -18.37 17.01 -10.31
C PRO A 71 -17.17 16.74 -9.41
N VAL A 72 -17.10 17.39 -8.26
CA VAL A 72 -16.00 17.19 -7.29
C VAL A 72 -16.05 15.78 -6.69
N ALA A 73 -17.24 15.32 -6.31
CA ALA A 73 -17.43 13.97 -5.76
C ALA A 73 -17.09 12.90 -6.80
N VAL A 74 -17.53 13.07 -8.06
CA VAL A 74 -17.19 12.16 -9.16
C VAL A 74 -15.69 12.11 -9.39
N LEU A 75 -15.02 13.26 -9.44
CA LEU A 75 -13.58 13.34 -9.61
C LEU A 75 -12.83 12.69 -8.44
N ALA A 76 -13.27 12.89 -7.20
CA ALA A 76 -12.69 12.26 -6.02
C ALA A 76 -12.81 10.74 -6.03
N VAL A 77 -13.96 10.19 -6.47
CA VAL A 77 -14.14 8.74 -6.61
C VAL A 77 -13.22 8.16 -7.69
N LEU A 78 -13.12 8.83 -8.86
CA LEU A 78 -12.19 8.43 -9.91
C LEU A 78 -10.74 8.47 -9.44
N ALA A 79 -10.33 9.52 -8.75
CA ALA A 79 -9.00 9.65 -8.17
C ALA A 79 -8.71 8.55 -7.14
N SER A 80 -9.69 8.18 -6.31
CA SER A 80 -9.58 7.08 -5.35
C SER A 80 -9.34 5.73 -6.03
N PHE A 81 -10.01 5.50 -7.15
CA PHE A 81 -9.83 4.29 -7.95
C PHE A 81 -8.43 4.24 -8.60
N VAL A 82 -8.01 5.35 -9.21
CA VAL A 82 -6.66 5.48 -9.78
C VAL A 82 -5.60 5.27 -8.71
N TYR A 83 -5.75 5.90 -7.54
CA TYR A 83 -4.89 5.69 -6.38
C TYR A 83 -4.78 4.21 -6.03
N ALA A 84 -5.90 3.51 -5.86
CA ALA A 84 -5.92 2.10 -5.47
C ALA A 84 -5.16 1.21 -6.45
N ILE A 85 -5.32 1.44 -7.77
CA ILE A 85 -4.63 0.69 -8.81
C ILE A 85 -3.12 0.94 -8.77
N PHE A 86 -2.71 2.22 -8.80
CA PHE A 86 -1.29 2.57 -8.92
C PHE A 86 -0.49 2.21 -7.66
N TYR A 87 -1.05 2.46 -6.48
CA TYR A 87 -0.36 2.07 -5.24
C TYR A 87 -0.26 0.56 -5.08
N ASN A 88 -1.30 -0.19 -5.48
CA ASN A 88 -1.24 -1.64 -5.43
C ASN A 88 -0.22 -2.20 -6.42
N ALA A 89 -0.15 -1.65 -7.63
CA ALA A 89 0.88 -2.02 -8.61
C ALA A 89 2.29 -1.70 -8.10
N LEU A 90 2.48 -0.53 -7.50
CA LEU A 90 3.76 -0.12 -6.90
C LEU A 90 4.17 -1.06 -5.75
N ASP A 91 3.23 -1.41 -4.87
CA ASP A 91 3.43 -2.32 -3.74
C ASP A 91 3.87 -3.71 -4.21
N ILE A 92 3.22 -4.24 -5.27
CA ILE A 92 3.60 -5.52 -5.86
C ILE A 92 5.00 -5.47 -6.48
N LEU A 93 5.31 -4.46 -7.26
CA LEU A 93 6.58 -4.39 -8.00
C LEU A 93 7.75 -4.00 -7.09
N SER A 94 7.63 -2.91 -6.36
CA SER A 94 8.71 -2.34 -5.55
C SER A 94 8.76 -2.92 -4.13
N GLY A 95 7.63 -3.32 -3.60
CA GLY A 95 7.52 -3.96 -2.29
C GLY A 95 7.81 -5.44 -2.36
N ILE A 96 6.89 -6.20 -2.91
CA ILE A 96 6.96 -7.67 -2.92
C ILE A 96 8.03 -8.15 -3.91
N GLY A 97 7.96 -7.70 -5.18
CA GLY A 97 8.84 -8.17 -6.24
C GLY A 97 10.29 -7.88 -5.95
N ALA A 98 10.64 -6.62 -5.66
CA ALA A 98 12.02 -6.24 -5.35
C ALA A 98 12.54 -6.94 -4.10
N GLY A 99 11.75 -7.00 -3.03
CA GLY A 99 12.12 -7.70 -1.79
C GLY A 99 12.31 -9.20 -2.00
N TRP A 100 11.43 -9.85 -2.74
CA TRP A 100 11.54 -11.26 -3.08
C TRP A 100 12.81 -11.57 -3.89
N VAL A 101 13.07 -10.80 -4.95
CA VAL A 101 14.28 -11.00 -5.78
C VAL A 101 15.53 -10.79 -4.94
N THR A 102 15.61 -9.70 -4.15
CA THR A 102 16.76 -9.42 -3.29
C THR A 102 17.00 -10.54 -2.28
N SER A 103 15.93 -11.14 -1.71
CA SER A 103 16.06 -12.25 -0.76
C SER A 103 16.59 -13.54 -1.38
N ARG A 104 16.62 -13.67 -2.70
CA ARG A 104 17.09 -14.85 -3.45
C ARG A 104 18.45 -14.64 -4.09
N LEU A 105 19.01 -13.44 -4.03
CA LEU A 105 20.37 -13.22 -4.53
C LEU A 105 21.40 -13.92 -3.64
N PRO A 106 22.43 -14.56 -4.23
CA PRO A 106 23.54 -15.14 -3.46
C PRO A 106 24.22 -14.04 -2.63
N SER A 107 24.46 -14.32 -1.35
CA SER A 107 25.19 -13.41 -0.47
C SER A 107 26.56 -13.06 -1.07
N GLY A 108 26.77 -11.80 -1.40
CA GLY A 108 28.02 -11.32 -2.03
C GLY A 108 27.89 -10.93 -3.51
N ALA A 109 26.70 -11.01 -4.12
CA ALA A 109 26.44 -10.44 -5.45
C ALA A 109 26.29 -8.91 -5.40
N SER A 110 27.15 -8.21 -4.66
CA SER A 110 27.16 -6.75 -4.61
C SER A 110 27.60 -6.19 -5.97
N PRO A 111 26.91 -5.16 -6.52
CA PRO A 111 27.28 -4.49 -7.77
C PRO A 111 28.71 -3.90 -7.76
N SER A 112 29.28 -3.72 -6.58
CA SER A 112 30.68 -3.28 -6.43
C SER A 112 31.70 -4.30 -6.94
N ARG A 113 31.38 -5.59 -6.93
CA ARG A 113 32.29 -6.65 -7.40
C ARG A 113 32.27 -6.79 -8.93
N ALA A 114 31.19 -6.43 -9.59
CA ALA A 114 31.08 -6.45 -11.07
C ALA A 114 31.98 -5.42 -11.75
N ARG A 115 32.44 -4.38 -11.04
CA ARG A 115 33.32 -3.34 -11.58
C ARG A 115 34.81 -3.70 -11.53
N SER A 116 35.21 -4.75 -10.86
CA SER A 116 36.63 -5.15 -10.77
C SER A 116 37.15 -5.95 -11.96
N TRP A 117 36.28 -6.33 -12.90
CA TRP A 117 36.67 -7.15 -14.06
C TRP A 117 37.08 -6.37 -15.31
N ASN A 118 37.01 -5.02 -15.29
CA ASN A 118 37.29 -4.17 -16.46
C ASN A 118 38.64 -3.41 -16.38
N CYS A 119 39.56 -3.83 -15.54
CA CYS A 119 40.88 -3.23 -15.44
C CYS A 119 41.98 -4.30 -15.60
N THR A 120 42.07 -4.95 -16.76
CA THR A 120 43.26 -5.64 -17.27
C THR A 120 43.28 -5.56 -18.79
#